data_8bb4e5f7c214b340e0116cc6cb0fbf55
#
_entry.id   8bb4e5f7c214b340e0116cc6cb0fbf55
#
_cell.length_a   1.000
_cell.length_b   1.000
_cell.length_c   1.000
_cell.angle_alpha   90.00
_cell.angle_beta   90.00
_cell.angle_gamma   90.00
#
_symmetry.space_group_name_H-M   'P 1'
#
loop_
_entity.id
_entity.type
_entity.pdbx_description
1 polymer ?
#
loop_
_entity_poly.entity_id
_entity_poly.type
_entity_poly.pdbx_seq_one_letter_code
_entity_poly.pdbx_strand_id
1 'polypeptide(L)'
;ESARSWLAVTQTKALSNYNIVLTVSKNETYDSRTGTVTIAYGNQESVITITQSENEGFEVTTTDYSVGKDGGNITIPVRANVTYTCTVSESAKSWLSVIQTKALSNYNVVLSASKNETYDSRTGTVTIAYGNQESIITVTQSQNDELIVTQKEFNTGGEASQLKIPVKTNIQYECSVQGNAGEWITV
;
A
#
# COMPACT_ATOMS: atom_id res chain seq x y z
N GLU A 1 9.41 -27.01 16.01
CA GLU A 1 9.22 -26.77 17.46
C GLU A 1 8.66 -28.04 18.12
N SER A 2 9.15 -28.36 19.35
CA SER A 2 8.64 -29.52 20.10
C SER A 2 7.22 -29.22 20.59
N ALA A 3 6.29 -30.17 20.39
CA ALA A 3 4.90 -30.04 20.87
C ALA A 3 4.81 -29.75 22.40
N ARG A 4 5.87 -30.01 23.14
CA ARG A 4 5.93 -29.76 24.59
C ARG A 4 5.88 -28.29 25.00
N SER A 5 6.20 -27.39 24.11
CA SER A 5 6.19 -25.93 24.40
C SER A 5 4.81 -25.30 24.38
N TRP A 6 3.83 -25.88 23.68
CA TRP A 6 2.48 -25.32 23.50
C TRP A 6 1.34 -26.31 23.83
N LEU A 7 1.63 -27.60 24.12
CA LEU A 7 0.66 -28.63 24.41
C LEU A 7 0.88 -29.19 25.82
N ALA A 8 -0.11 -29.03 26.67
CA ALA A 8 -0.11 -29.61 28.02
C ALA A 8 -1.21 -30.67 28.16
N VAL A 9 -0.94 -31.73 28.95
CA VAL A 9 -1.88 -32.80 29.22
C VAL A 9 -2.34 -32.70 30.67
N THR A 10 -3.65 -32.63 30.92
CA THR A 10 -4.26 -32.74 32.22
C THR A 10 -5.17 -33.99 32.25
N GLN A 11 -4.91 -34.91 33.15
CA GLN A 11 -5.69 -36.15 33.27
C GLN A 11 -6.75 -35.99 34.34
N THR A 12 -8.02 -36.26 34.01
CA THR A 12 -9.13 -36.35 34.95
C THR A 12 -9.60 -37.80 35.05
N LYS A 13 -9.84 -38.29 36.29
CA LYS A 13 -10.19 -39.68 36.59
C LYS A 13 -11.63 -39.76 37.01
N ALA A 14 -12.49 -40.44 36.23
CA ALA A 14 -13.82 -40.90 36.65
C ALA A 14 -13.86 -42.44 36.73
N LEU A 15 -14.72 -43.02 37.54
CA LEU A 15 -14.72 -44.44 37.92
C LEU A 15 -14.87 -45.47 36.78
N SER A 16 -15.23 -45.03 35.56
CA SER A 16 -15.37 -45.96 34.41
C SER A 16 -14.87 -45.33 33.08
N ASN A 17 -14.64 -44.06 33.03
CA ASN A 17 -14.12 -43.36 31.82
C ASN A 17 -13.02 -42.39 32.23
N TYR A 18 -11.92 -42.40 31.51
CA TYR A 18 -10.82 -41.46 31.69
C TYR A 18 -10.84 -40.47 30.53
N ASN A 19 -10.88 -39.19 30.86
CA ASN A 19 -10.68 -38.14 29.89
C ASN A 19 -9.27 -37.58 30.03
N ILE A 20 -8.56 -37.48 28.92
CA ILE A 20 -7.33 -36.70 28.82
C ILE A 20 -7.69 -35.34 28.31
N VAL A 21 -7.44 -34.31 29.11
CA VAL A 21 -7.68 -32.92 28.72
C VAL A 21 -6.35 -32.37 28.27
N LEU A 22 -6.34 -31.87 27.02
CA LEU A 22 -5.18 -31.19 26.42
C LEU A 22 -5.43 -29.71 26.44
N THR A 23 -4.47 -28.92 26.92
CA THR A 23 -4.48 -27.49 26.81
C THR A 23 -3.55 -27.08 25.67
N VAL A 24 -4.11 -26.39 24.67
CA VAL A 24 -3.39 -25.91 23.49
C VAL A 24 -3.25 -24.41 23.62
N SER A 25 -2.02 -23.90 23.69
CA SER A 25 -1.76 -22.45 23.69
C SER A 25 -2.00 -21.85 22.30
N LYS A 26 -2.27 -20.55 22.27
CA LYS A 26 -2.46 -19.80 21.00
C LYS A 26 -1.27 -20.03 20.06
N ASN A 27 -1.56 -20.20 18.78
CA ASN A 27 -0.53 -20.18 17.74
C ASN A 27 -0.28 -18.72 17.34
N GLU A 28 0.87 -18.18 17.72
CA GLU A 28 1.28 -16.82 17.40
C GLU A 28 2.02 -16.74 16.05
N THR A 29 2.19 -17.89 15.36
CA THR A 29 2.88 -17.97 14.07
C THR A 29 1.88 -17.96 12.90
N TYR A 30 2.35 -17.59 11.74
CA TYR A 30 1.57 -17.60 10.48
C TYR A 30 1.65 -18.98 9.76
N ASP A 31 2.09 -20.00 10.46
CA ASP A 31 2.14 -21.36 9.95
C ASP A 31 1.32 -22.30 10.86
N SER A 32 0.62 -23.26 10.27
CA SER A 32 -0.02 -24.33 11.02
C SER A 32 1.04 -25.18 11.72
N ARG A 33 0.69 -25.75 12.87
CA ARG A 33 1.61 -26.61 13.62
C ARG A 33 0.94 -27.92 14.02
N THR A 34 1.74 -28.97 14.07
CA THR A 34 1.27 -30.31 14.40
C THR A 34 2.11 -30.89 15.54
N GLY A 35 1.46 -31.52 16.50
CA GLY A 35 2.06 -32.23 17.58
C GLY A 35 1.39 -33.57 17.79
N THR A 36 2.08 -34.50 18.47
CA THR A 36 1.56 -35.82 18.79
C THR A 36 1.52 -36.04 20.30
N VAL A 37 0.50 -36.77 20.76
CA VAL A 37 0.35 -37.27 22.12
C VAL A 37 0.26 -38.77 22.05
N THR A 38 1.13 -39.45 22.74
CA THR A 38 1.11 -40.91 22.82
C THR A 38 0.49 -41.33 24.16
N ILE A 39 -0.51 -42.21 24.12
CA ILE A 39 -1.10 -42.88 25.28
C ILE A 39 -0.61 -44.34 25.24
N ALA A 40 0.04 -44.77 26.28
CA ALA A 40 0.63 -46.11 26.33
C ALA A 40 0.28 -46.86 27.62
N TYR A 41 0.09 -48.16 27.48
CA TYR A 41 -0.04 -49.11 28.58
C TYR A 41 0.60 -50.44 28.19
N GLY A 42 1.64 -50.86 28.94
CA GLY A 42 2.41 -52.04 28.60
C GLY A 42 3.03 -51.95 27.22
N ASN A 43 2.73 -52.89 26.35
CA ASN A 43 3.18 -52.93 24.96
C ASN A 43 2.16 -52.30 23.98
N GLN A 44 1.10 -51.69 24.49
CA GLN A 44 0.08 -51.03 23.67
C GLN A 44 0.29 -49.51 23.71
N GLU A 45 0.24 -48.90 22.55
CA GLU A 45 0.27 -47.48 22.42
C GLU A 45 -0.74 -46.96 21.38
N SER A 46 -1.22 -45.76 21.61
CA SER A 46 -2.05 -44.99 20.67
C SER A 46 -1.48 -43.61 20.49
N VAL A 47 -1.20 -43.23 19.25
CA VAL A 47 -0.68 -41.91 18.89
C VAL A 47 -1.83 -41.04 18.39
N ILE A 48 -2.02 -39.91 19.03
CA ILE A 48 -3.02 -38.91 18.68
C ILE A 48 -2.30 -37.72 18.07
N THR A 49 -2.68 -37.36 16.86
CA THR A 49 -2.17 -36.16 16.17
C THR A 49 -3.06 -35.00 16.41
N ILE A 50 -2.51 -33.85 16.80
CA ILE A 50 -3.21 -32.58 17.00
C ILE A 50 -2.62 -31.57 16.02
N THR A 51 -3.48 -31.02 15.17
CA THR A 51 -3.10 -29.94 14.26
C THR A 51 -3.79 -28.66 14.71
N GLN A 52 -3.00 -27.58 14.85
CA GLN A 52 -3.49 -26.25 15.13
C GLN A 52 -3.24 -25.36 13.92
N SER A 53 -4.29 -24.66 13.48
CA SER A 53 -4.20 -23.72 12.36
C SER A 53 -3.24 -22.58 12.64
N GLU A 54 -2.78 -21.95 11.57
CA GLU A 54 -2.04 -20.69 11.62
C GLU A 54 -2.84 -19.55 12.26
N ASN A 55 -2.14 -18.55 12.74
CA ASN A 55 -2.73 -17.27 13.08
C ASN A 55 -2.90 -16.44 11.79
N GLU A 56 -4.13 -16.10 11.45
CA GLU A 56 -4.41 -15.28 10.27
C GLU A 56 -3.84 -13.88 10.46
N GLY A 57 -3.08 -13.41 9.48
CA GLY A 57 -2.45 -12.09 9.49
C GLY A 57 -2.69 -11.33 8.21
N PHE A 58 -3.05 -10.05 8.37
CA PHE A 58 -3.17 -9.07 7.30
C PHE A 58 -2.65 -7.72 7.80
N GLU A 59 -1.63 -7.18 7.15
CA GLU A 59 -1.01 -5.92 7.55
C GLU A 59 -0.56 -5.13 6.31
N VAL A 60 -0.95 -3.86 6.27
CA VAL A 60 -0.45 -2.84 5.34
C VAL A 60 0.07 -1.66 6.16
N THR A 61 1.36 -1.38 6.10
CA THR A 61 2.01 -0.40 6.97
C THR A 61 2.07 1.01 6.40
N THR A 62 2.05 1.13 5.08
CA THR A 62 2.15 2.42 4.38
C THR A 62 0.86 2.69 3.61
N THR A 63 0.26 3.84 3.85
CA THR A 63 -1.05 4.22 3.30
C THR A 63 -1.01 5.37 2.32
N ASP A 64 0.12 6.08 2.21
CA ASP A 64 0.24 7.26 1.37
C ASP A 64 1.38 7.11 0.37
N TYR A 65 1.06 7.28 -0.89
CA TYR A 65 1.99 7.17 -2.02
C TYR A 65 1.87 8.37 -2.94
N SER A 66 3.02 8.79 -3.46
CA SER A 66 3.09 9.83 -4.48
C SER A 66 3.70 9.30 -5.76
N VAL A 67 3.18 9.73 -6.89
CA VAL A 67 3.72 9.40 -8.21
C VAL A 67 3.82 10.68 -9.05
N GLY A 68 4.86 10.78 -9.87
CA GLY A 68 5.07 11.91 -10.78
C GLY A 68 4.00 11.99 -11.86
N LYS A 69 3.94 13.14 -12.55
CA LYS A 69 2.99 13.38 -13.65
C LYS A 69 3.03 12.34 -14.76
N ASP A 70 4.19 11.73 -15.02
CA ASP A 70 4.35 10.75 -16.08
C ASP A 70 3.77 9.38 -15.74
N GLY A 71 3.27 9.22 -14.50
CA GLY A 71 2.72 7.98 -14.02
C GLY A 71 3.81 6.96 -13.64
N GLY A 72 3.43 5.68 -13.65
CA GLY A 72 4.33 4.58 -13.36
C GLY A 72 3.75 3.58 -12.35
N ASN A 73 4.57 2.63 -11.93
CA ASN A 73 4.17 1.60 -11.01
C ASN A 73 4.39 2.03 -9.55
N ILE A 74 3.42 1.71 -8.71
CA ILE A 74 3.47 1.91 -7.27
C ILE A 74 3.38 0.54 -6.62
N THR A 75 4.35 0.21 -5.78
CA THR A 75 4.41 -1.07 -5.08
C THR A 75 4.02 -0.87 -3.62
N ILE A 76 2.95 -1.54 -3.19
CA ILE A 76 2.42 -1.51 -1.83
C ILE A 76 2.78 -2.84 -1.16
N PRO A 77 3.67 -2.86 -0.17
CA PRO A 77 3.97 -4.07 0.60
C PRO A 77 2.76 -4.49 1.44
N VAL A 78 2.33 -5.74 1.28
CA VAL A 78 1.27 -6.37 2.06
C VAL A 78 1.83 -7.61 2.72
N ARG A 79 1.74 -7.70 4.04
CA ARG A 79 2.08 -8.90 4.82
C ARG A 79 0.79 -9.64 5.15
N ALA A 80 0.55 -10.76 4.50
CA ALA A 80 -0.65 -11.55 4.71
C ALA A 80 -0.39 -13.04 4.43
N ASN A 81 -1.04 -13.91 5.20
CA ASN A 81 -1.18 -15.35 4.91
C ASN A 81 -2.63 -15.70 4.57
N VAL A 82 -3.44 -14.71 4.27
CA VAL A 82 -4.86 -14.81 3.91
C VAL A 82 -5.11 -14.20 2.55
N THR A 83 -6.18 -14.61 1.89
CA THR A 83 -6.60 -14.01 0.62
C THR A 83 -7.29 -12.68 0.90
N TYR A 84 -6.83 -11.62 0.27
CA TYR A 84 -7.39 -10.27 0.38
C TYR A 84 -7.87 -9.75 -0.97
N THR A 85 -8.72 -8.74 -0.95
CA THR A 85 -9.19 -8.02 -2.14
C THR A 85 -8.47 -6.68 -2.25
N CYS A 86 -8.37 -6.18 -3.50
CA CYS A 86 -7.81 -4.87 -3.79
C CYS A 86 -8.73 -4.14 -4.77
N THR A 87 -9.25 -2.99 -4.37
CA THR A 87 -10.25 -2.24 -5.13
C THR A 87 -9.85 -0.80 -5.28
N VAL A 88 -9.78 -0.31 -6.52
CA VAL A 88 -9.55 1.11 -6.83
C VAL A 88 -10.88 1.85 -6.77
N SER A 89 -10.89 3.05 -6.15
CA SER A 89 -12.08 3.91 -6.09
C SER A 89 -12.57 4.30 -7.49
N GLU A 90 -13.88 4.43 -7.67
CA GLU A 90 -14.49 4.75 -8.97
C GLU A 90 -13.89 6.02 -9.60
N SER A 91 -13.64 7.05 -8.80
CA SER A 91 -13.04 8.31 -9.26
C SER A 91 -11.60 8.17 -9.80
N ALA A 92 -10.89 7.12 -9.39
CA ALA A 92 -9.50 6.89 -9.79
C ALA A 92 -9.33 5.85 -10.90
N LYS A 93 -10.34 5.05 -11.21
CA LYS A 93 -10.26 3.96 -12.19
C LYS A 93 -9.84 4.39 -13.60
N SER A 94 -10.06 5.66 -13.95
CA SER A 94 -9.65 6.19 -15.27
C SER A 94 -8.13 6.31 -15.42
N TRP A 95 -7.38 6.34 -14.31
CA TRP A 95 -5.93 6.60 -14.35
C TRP A 95 -5.12 5.68 -13.43
N LEU A 96 -5.76 4.98 -12.49
CA LEU A 96 -5.12 4.07 -11.54
C LEU A 96 -5.72 2.68 -11.69
N SER A 97 -4.88 1.66 -11.79
CA SER A 97 -5.30 0.26 -11.93
C SER A 97 -4.41 -0.67 -11.11
N VAL A 98 -4.97 -1.78 -10.67
CA VAL A 98 -4.22 -2.88 -10.06
C VAL A 98 -3.70 -3.79 -11.16
N ILE A 99 -2.38 -3.98 -11.24
CA ILE A 99 -1.75 -4.83 -12.25
C ILE A 99 -1.22 -6.14 -11.70
N GLN A 100 -1.03 -6.23 -10.39
CA GLN A 100 -0.60 -7.47 -9.74
C GLN A 100 -1.11 -7.53 -8.31
N THR A 101 -1.81 -8.64 -8.00
CA THR A 101 -2.10 -9.09 -6.64
C THR A 101 -1.70 -10.55 -6.54
N LYS A 102 -0.94 -10.94 -5.52
CA LYS A 102 -0.70 -12.36 -5.23
C LYS A 102 -0.98 -12.61 -3.75
N ALA A 103 -1.74 -13.65 -3.46
CA ALA A 103 -1.93 -14.16 -2.11
C ALA A 103 -0.89 -15.25 -1.82
N LEU A 104 -0.35 -15.26 -0.62
CA LEU A 104 0.55 -16.17 0.10
C LEU A 104 2.01 -15.73 0.17
N SER A 105 2.42 -15.26 1.38
CA SER A 105 3.76 -14.87 1.85
C SER A 105 4.40 -13.62 1.21
N ASN A 106 4.48 -12.49 1.92
CA ASN A 106 5.17 -11.23 1.56
C ASN A 106 4.86 -10.75 0.14
N TYR A 107 3.61 -10.36 -0.12
CA TYR A 107 3.19 -9.94 -1.46
C TYR A 107 3.01 -8.44 -1.57
N ASN A 108 3.39 -7.97 -2.74
CA ASN A 108 3.18 -6.60 -3.13
C ASN A 108 1.90 -6.49 -3.96
N VAL A 109 1.04 -5.54 -3.64
CA VAL A 109 0.07 -5.01 -4.58
C VAL A 109 0.81 -4.03 -5.47
N VAL A 110 0.77 -4.23 -6.76
CA VAL A 110 1.36 -3.31 -7.73
C VAL A 110 0.24 -2.58 -8.45
N LEU A 111 0.26 -1.27 -8.34
CA LEU A 111 -0.62 -0.38 -9.06
C LEU A 111 0.12 0.22 -10.26
N SER A 112 -0.62 0.53 -11.31
CA SER A 112 -0.14 1.33 -12.43
C SER A 112 -0.93 2.62 -12.51
N ALA A 113 -0.23 3.75 -12.51
CA ALA A 113 -0.80 5.07 -12.74
C ALA A 113 -0.48 5.54 -14.16
N SER A 114 -1.48 5.95 -14.92
CA SER A 114 -1.28 6.57 -16.23
C SER A 114 -0.78 8.00 -16.09
N LYS A 115 -0.19 8.56 -17.16
CA LYS A 115 0.24 9.95 -17.21
C LYS A 115 -0.88 10.91 -16.85
N ASN A 116 -0.58 11.95 -16.09
CA ASN A 116 -1.49 13.06 -15.81
C ASN A 116 -1.29 14.17 -16.87
N GLU A 117 -2.21 14.27 -17.80
CA GLU A 117 -2.19 15.28 -18.85
C GLU A 117 -2.85 16.60 -18.39
N THR A 118 -3.37 16.65 -17.17
CA THR A 118 -4.04 17.83 -16.62
C THR A 118 -3.08 18.72 -15.85
N TYR A 119 -3.45 19.99 -15.69
CA TYR A 119 -2.68 20.98 -14.96
C TYR A 119 -2.99 21.00 -13.45
N ASP A 120 -3.77 20.04 -12.99
CA ASP A 120 -4.09 19.85 -11.58
C ASP A 120 -3.54 18.50 -11.09
N SER A 121 -3.08 18.46 -9.85
CA SER A 121 -2.79 17.21 -9.17
C SER A 121 -4.08 16.41 -8.96
N ARG A 122 -3.97 15.09 -8.89
CA ARG A 122 -5.13 14.23 -8.65
C ARG A 122 -4.83 13.20 -7.56
N THR A 123 -5.87 12.84 -6.85
CA THR A 123 -5.78 11.87 -5.76
C THR A 123 -6.81 10.77 -5.98
N GLY A 124 -6.41 9.54 -5.73
CA GLY A 124 -7.27 8.37 -5.77
C GLY A 124 -7.01 7.47 -4.58
N THR A 125 -7.96 6.62 -4.24
CA THR A 125 -7.82 5.67 -3.16
C THR A 125 -7.91 4.23 -3.64
N VAL A 126 -7.19 3.35 -2.96
CA VAL A 126 -7.22 1.90 -3.15
C VAL A 126 -7.51 1.27 -1.81
N THR A 127 -8.55 0.47 -1.73
CA THR A 127 -8.88 -0.30 -0.54
C THR A 127 -8.34 -1.72 -0.67
N ILE A 128 -7.54 -2.15 0.30
CA ILE A 128 -7.06 -3.52 0.43
C ILE A 128 -7.76 -4.10 1.66
N ALA A 129 -8.52 -5.19 1.50
CA ALA A 129 -9.41 -5.69 2.55
C ALA A 129 -9.36 -7.21 2.72
N TYR A 130 -9.44 -7.65 3.98
CA TYR A 130 -9.64 -9.02 4.41
C TYR A 130 -10.69 -9.09 5.53
N GLY A 131 -11.79 -9.81 5.30
CA GLY A 131 -12.89 -9.90 6.26
C GLY A 131 -13.43 -8.51 6.64
N ASN A 132 -13.35 -8.17 7.92
CA ASN A 132 -13.75 -6.87 8.47
C ASN A 132 -12.56 -5.89 8.61
N GLN A 133 -11.37 -6.28 8.18
CA GLN A 133 -10.19 -5.43 8.20
C GLN A 133 -9.99 -4.80 6.83
N GLU A 134 -9.71 -3.49 6.81
CA GLU A 134 -9.39 -2.77 5.58
C GLU A 134 -8.26 -1.78 5.80
N SER A 135 -7.49 -1.56 4.76
CA SER A 135 -6.48 -0.51 4.66
C SER A 135 -6.79 0.34 3.44
N ILE A 136 -6.99 1.64 3.65
CA ILE A 136 -7.23 2.60 2.59
C ILE A 136 -5.88 3.26 2.22
N ILE A 137 -5.48 3.08 0.99
CA ILE A 137 -4.25 3.62 0.43
C ILE A 137 -4.60 4.85 -0.39
N THR A 138 -3.94 5.96 -0.09
CA THR A 138 -4.07 7.21 -0.85
C THR A 138 -2.93 7.32 -1.85
N VAL A 139 -3.25 7.53 -3.11
CA VAL A 139 -2.29 7.78 -4.18
C VAL A 139 -2.49 9.19 -4.70
N THR A 140 -1.48 10.03 -4.57
CA THR A 140 -1.46 11.39 -5.12
C THR A 140 -0.53 11.45 -6.33
N GLN A 141 -1.05 11.93 -7.44
CA GLN A 141 -0.27 12.15 -8.66
C GLN A 141 -0.10 13.63 -8.94
N SER A 142 1.14 14.01 -9.22
CA SER A 142 1.49 15.39 -9.54
C SER A 142 0.79 15.89 -10.82
N GLN A 143 0.57 17.19 -10.87
CA GLN A 143 0.10 17.91 -12.05
C GLN A 143 1.14 17.90 -13.18
N ASN A 144 0.69 18.22 -14.38
CA ASN A 144 1.57 18.56 -15.49
C ASN A 144 1.93 20.05 -15.41
N ASP A 145 3.17 20.37 -15.07
CA ASP A 145 3.64 21.75 -14.95
C ASP A 145 3.82 22.37 -16.33
N GLU A 146 3.33 23.60 -16.50
CA GLU A 146 3.46 24.29 -17.75
C GLU A 146 3.64 25.82 -17.56
N LEU A 147 4.53 26.38 -18.37
CA LEU A 147 4.76 27.80 -18.51
C LEU A 147 4.76 28.15 -19.99
N ILE A 148 3.76 28.86 -20.45
CA ILE A 148 3.59 29.28 -21.86
C ILE A 148 3.68 30.80 -21.99
N VAL A 149 4.62 31.26 -22.81
CA VAL A 149 4.72 32.65 -23.30
C VAL A 149 4.66 32.58 -24.82
N THR A 150 3.50 32.93 -25.37
CA THR A 150 3.23 32.78 -26.80
C THR A 150 3.88 33.88 -27.63
N GLN A 151 3.92 35.11 -27.10
CA GLN A 151 4.53 36.25 -27.77
C GLN A 151 5.90 36.54 -27.11
N LYS A 152 6.97 36.44 -27.89
CA LYS A 152 8.36 36.57 -27.41
C LYS A 152 9.02 37.87 -27.88
N GLU A 153 8.40 38.60 -28.79
CA GLU A 153 8.94 39.82 -29.34
C GLU A 153 7.91 40.96 -29.20
N PHE A 154 8.35 42.07 -28.67
CA PHE A 154 7.57 43.27 -28.46
C PHE A 154 8.37 44.46 -28.96
N ASN A 155 7.70 45.36 -29.64
CA ASN A 155 8.28 46.60 -30.10
C ASN A 155 7.56 47.77 -29.45
N THR A 156 8.31 48.74 -28.93
CA THR A 156 7.78 50.00 -28.35
C THR A 156 8.32 51.19 -29.13
N GLY A 157 7.64 52.33 -29.02
CA GLY A 157 8.19 53.60 -29.49
C GLY A 157 9.31 54.13 -28.56
N GLY A 158 9.82 55.30 -28.85
CA GLY A 158 10.86 55.95 -28.03
C GLY A 158 10.38 56.53 -26.70
N GLU A 159 9.07 56.59 -26.49
CA GLU A 159 8.48 57.11 -25.27
C GLU A 159 8.34 56.03 -24.20
N ALA A 160 8.35 56.43 -22.93
CA ALA A 160 8.09 55.51 -21.83
C ALA A 160 6.71 54.84 -21.97
N SER A 161 6.67 53.51 -21.79
CA SER A 161 5.45 52.72 -21.97
C SER A 161 5.44 51.51 -21.04
N GLN A 162 4.27 50.95 -20.85
CA GLN A 162 4.10 49.64 -20.15
C GLN A 162 3.77 48.56 -21.16
N LEU A 163 4.49 47.46 -21.08
CA LEU A 163 4.22 46.26 -21.84
C LEU A 163 3.58 45.21 -20.96
N LYS A 164 2.55 44.53 -21.48
CA LYS A 164 1.95 43.37 -20.82
C LYS A 164 2.35 42.11 -21.59
N ILE A 165 3.07 41.24 -20.95
CA ILE A 165 3.48 39.94 -21.49
C ILE A 165 2.46 38.90 -21.01
N PRO A 166 1.63 38.32 -21.88
CA PRO A 166 0.70 37.27 -21.49
C PRO A 166 1.47 35.99 -21.12
N VAL A 167 1.32 35.53 -19.89
CA VAL A 167 1.87 34.29 -19.39
C VAL A 167 0.72 33.39 -18.98
N LYS A 168 0.72 32.14 -19.48
CA LYS A 168 -0.20 31.10 -19.04
C LYS A 168 0.61 30.06 -18.28
N THR A 169 0.29 29.83 -17.02
CA THR A 169 1.06 28.91 -16.15
C THR A 169 0.18 28.40 -15.02
N ASN A 170 0.53 27.22 -14.50
CA ASN A 170 -0.01 26.62 -13.28
C ASN A 170 1.05 26.46 -12.18
N ILE A 171 2.24 27.02 -12.40
CA ILE A 171 3.36 27.01 -11.45
C ILE A 171 3.78 28.42 -11.08
N GLN A 172 4.45 28.54 -9.94
CA GLN A 172 5.14 29.78 -9.57
C GLN A 172 6.33 30.00 -10.49
N TYR A 173 6.54 31.21 -10.97
CA TYR A 173 7.64 31.56 -11.85
C TYR A 173 8.34 32.84 -11.39
N GLU A 174 9.57 33.01 -11.82
CA GLU A 174 10.35 34.22 -11.60
C GLU A 174 10.52 34.99 -12.91
N CYS A 175 10.54 36.29 -12.81
CA CYS A 175 10.83 37.17 -13.92
C CYS A 175 12.02 38.06 -13.56
N SER A 176 13.03 38.10 -14.42
CA SER A 176 14.22 38.92 -14.23
C SER A 176 14.62 39.61 -15.53
N VAL A 177 15.18 40.82 -15.40
CA VAL A 177 15.77 41.56 -16.52
C VAL A 177 17.25 41.28 -16.57
N GLN A 178 17.76 40.95 -17.73
CA GLN A 178 19.17 40.52 -17.90
C GLN A 178 20.03 41.61 -18.57
N GLY A 179 21.32 41.63 -18.22
CA GLY A 179 22.30 42.53 -18.81
C GLY A 179 21.98 44.01 -18.57
N ASN A 180 22.38 44.85 -19.47
CA ASN A 180 22.18 46.32 -19.38
C ASN A 180 20.69 46.75 -19.57
N ALA A 181 19.80 45.79 -19.87
CA ALA A 181 18.37 46.09 -20.01
C ALA A 181 17.75 46.55 -18.69
N GLY A 182 18.30 46.14 -17.52
CA GLY A 182 17.85 46.60 -16.22
C GLY A 182 18.00 48.12 -15.97
N GLU A 183 18.74 48.83 -16.82
CA GLU A 183 18.85 50.30 -16.74
C GLU A 183 17.59 51.02 -17.26
N TRP A 184 16.77 50.36 -18.08
CA TRP A 184 15.60 50.96 -18.72
C TRP A 184 14.33 50.07 -18.72
N ILE A 185 14.44 48.79 -18.27
CA ILE A 185 13.29 47.89 -18.06
C ILE A 185 13.21 47.55 -16.58
N THR A 186 12.04 47.66 -16.02
CA THR A 186 11.70 47.18 -14.67
C THR A 186 10.53 46.21 -14.72
N VAL A 187 10.54 45.19 -13.86
CA VAL A 187 9.49 44.17 -13.69
C VAL A 187 8.67 44.50 -12.45
#